data_a22c2c88a5808d0b36a79d04f5f7eff4
#
_entry.id   a22c2c88a5808d0b36a79d04f5f7eff4
#
_cell.length_a   1.000
_cell.length_b   1.000
_cell.length_c   1.000
_cell.angle_alpha   90.00
_cell.angle_beta   90.00
_cell.angle_gamma   90.00
#
_symmetry.space_group_name_H-M   'P 1'
#
loop_
_entity.id
_entity.type
_entity.pdbx_description
1 polymer ?
#
loop_
_entity_poly.entity_id
_entity_poly.type
_entity_poly.pdbx_seq_one_letter_code
_entity_poly.pdbx_strand_id
1 'polypeptide(L)'
;KDGATIALLQRGILSTRFVNPEGARFDLGKFNWIGNLSSEAGVLLAWHTTPFQTFEDLKNQEFLVGGTGPMIDTETTPRILNALLGTRIKVITGYKGTGDTSLAMERGELHGMGDWSWSNVKTRRPDYFRDHKVRVLVQVTAEKLSDLPDVPSAREMVTNEEDRKVLDLFLAQKTAARPIAAPPGVPADRLKALRAAFEAATDDA
;
A
#
# COMPACT_ATOMS: atom_id res chain seq x y z
N LYS A 1 15.32 -22.00 18.88
CA LYS A 1 15.45 -20.63 18.30
C LYS A 1 16.90 -20.40 17.86
N ASP A 2 17.24 -21.06 16.79
CA ASP A 2 18.62 -21.19 16.27
C ASP A 2 18.89 -20.26 15.06
N GLY A 3 17.90 -19.45 14.64
CA GLY A 3 18.00 -18.58 13.46
C GLY A 3 17.70 -19.28 12.13
N ALA A 4 17.28 -20.55 12.15
CA ALA A 4 16.91 -21.29 10.93
C ALA A 4 15.51 -20.90 10.39
N THR A 5 14.73 -20.18 11.17
CA THR A 5 13.39 -19.71 10.77
C THR A 5 13.41 -18.20 10.60
N ILE A 6 13.10 -17.73 9.40
CA ILE A 6 12.83 -16.33 9.08
C ILE A 6 11.47 -16.24 8.38
N ALA A 7 10.83 -15.09 8.47
CA ALA A 7 9.54 -14.85 7.85
C ALA A 7 9.54 -13.54 7.06
N LEU A 8 9.02 -13.60 5.84
CA LEU A 8 8.59 -12.44 5.10
C LEU A 8 7.19 -12.07 5.59
N LEU A 9 7.04 -10.88 6.15
CA LEU A 9 5.80 -10.44 6.75
C LEU A 9 5.04 -9.50 5.81
N GLN A 10 3.72 -9.51 5.96
CA GLN A 10 2.87 -8.52 5.32
C GLN A 10 2.92 -7.22 6.13
N ARG A 11 2.98 -6.07 5.45
CA ARG A 11 3.04 -4.74 6.11
C ARG A 11 1.91 -4.48 7.09
N GLY A 12 0.70 -5.00 6.82
CA GLY A 12 -0.45 -4.88 7.72
C GLY A 12 -0.21 -5.41 9.13
N ILE A 13 0.83 -6.25 9.36
CA ILE A 13 1.19 -6.72 10.70
C ILE A 13 1.57 -5.56 11.62
N LEU A 14 2.15 -4.48 11.06
CA LEU A 14 2.61 -3.32 11.82
C LEU A 14 1.45 -2.56 12.48
N SER A 15 0.27 -2.58 11.87
CA SER A 15 -0.94 -1.94 12.41
C SER A 15 -1.88 -2.90 13.14
N THR A 16 -1.65 -4.22 13.07
CA THR A 16 -2.59 -5.22 13.60
C THR A 16 -2.94 -4.96 15.06
N ARG A 17 -1.97 -4.54 15.89
CA ARG A 17 -2.21 -4.25 17.31
C ARG A 17 -3.16 -3.06 17.52
N PHE A 18 -3.20 -2.09 16.61
CA PHE A 18 -4.08 -0.93 16.70
C PHE A 18 -5.49 -1.23 16.20
N VAL A 19 -5.59 -2.09 15.18
CA VAL A 19 -6.85 -2.36 14.48
C VAL A 19 -7.56 -3.60 15.03
N ASN A 20 -6.81 -4.60 15.48
CA ASN A 20 -7.32 -5.84 16.10
C ASN A 20 -6.43 -6.26 17.27
N PRO A 21 -6.50 -5.56 18.42
CA PRO A 21 -5.65 -5.83 19.58
C PRO A 21 -5.83 -7.24 20.14
N GLU A 22 -7.04 -7.80 20.09
CA GLU A 22 -7.33 -9.14 20.59
C GLU A 22 -6.75 -10.25 19.71
N GLY A 23 -6.69 -10.02 18.39
CA GLY A 23 -6.08 -10.94 17.43
C GLY A 23 -4.55 -10.85 17.38
N ALA A 24 -3.96 -9.77 17.88
CA ALA A 24 -2.51 -9.54 17.89
C ALA A 24 -1.83 -10.26 19.05
N ARG A 25 -1.73 -11.59 18.98
CA ARG A 25 -1.06 -12.43 19.99
C ARG A 25 0.47 -12.41 19.90
N PHE A 26 1.06 -11.33 19.40
CA PHE A 26 2.50 -11.15 19.22
C PHE A 26 2.92 -9.74 19.63
N ASP A 27 4.21 -9.60 19.93
CA ASP A 27 4.83 -8.33 20.27
C ASP A 27 5.89 -8.00 19.21
N LEU A 28 5.62 -7.01 18.37
CA LEU A 28 6.51 -6.58 17.29
C LEU A 28 7.84 -6.03 17.80
N GLY A 29 7.86 -5.47 19.02
CA GLY A 29 9.09 -4.99 19.66
C GLY A 29 10.06 -6.11 20.02
N LYS A 30 9.58 -7.37 20.08
CA LYS A 30 10.40 -8.56 20.37
C LYS A 30 10.89 -9.27 19.09
N PHE A 31 10.42 -8.87 17.92
CA PHE A 31 10.88 -9.44 16.66
C PHE A 31 12.29 -8.97 16.35
N ASN A 32 13.07 -9.86 15.78
CA ASN A 32 14.40 -9.54 15.31
C ASN A 32 14.33 -9.15 13.83
N TRP A 33 14.18 -7.86 13.57
CA TRP A 33 14.11 -7.32 12.22
C TRP A 33 15.45 -7.53 11.50
N ILE A 34 15.39 -8.12 10.31
CA ILE A 34 16.55 -8.42 9.46
C ILE A 34 16.70 -7.34 8.41
N GLY A 35 15.64 -7.04 7.66
CA GLY A 35 15.65 -6.03 6.63
C GLY A 35 14.27 -5.84 6.01
N ASN A 36 14.20 -5.00 4.99
CA ASN A 36 12.98 -4.72 4.23
C ASN A 36 13.32 -4.70 2.73
N LEU A 37 12.63 -5.52 1.94
CA LEU A 37 12.93 -5.69 0.50
C LEU A 37 12.46 -4.52 -0.37
N SER A 38 11.46 -3.76 0.07
CA SER A 38 10.91 -2.66 -0.73
C SER A 38 10.15 -1.65 0.11
N SER A 39 10.10 -0.43 -0.35
CA SER A 39 9.05 0.53 -0.02
C SER A 39 8.01 0.53 -1.13
N GLU A 40 6.73 0.61 -0.80
CA GLU A 40 5.66 0.66 -1.78
C GLU A 40 4.98 2.02 -1.78
N ALA A 41 4.90 2.61 -2.95
CA ALA A 41 4.05 3.76 -3.19
C ALA A 41 2.72 3.26 -3.76
N GLY A 42 1.63 3.59 -3.10
CA GLY A 42 0.28 3.33 -3.61
C GLY A 42 -0.18 4.44 -4.54
N VAL A 43 -0.92 4.09 -5.57
CA VAL A 43 -1.61 5.05 -6.43
C VAL A 43 -3.07 4.66 -6.60
N LEU A 44 -3.94 5.66 -6.63
CA LEU A 44 -5.33 5.49 -7.02
C LEU A 44 -5.46 5.83 -8.51
N LEU A 45 -6.02 4.89 -9.25
CA LEU A 45 -6.14 4.98 -10.70
C LEU A 45 -7.61 5.05 -11.12
N ALA A 46 -7.92 5.90 -12.11
CA ALA A 46 -9.20 5.88 -12.82
C ALA A 46 -9.03 5.30 -14.23
N TRP A 47 -10.01 4.53 -14.67
CA TRP A 47 -10.07 4.01 -16.03
C TRP A 47 -10.44 5.12 -17.01
N HIS A 48 -9.85 5.13 -18.20
CA HIS A 48 -9.93 6.24 -19.17
C HIS A 48 -11.34 6.56 -19.66
N THR A 49 -12.26 5.59 -19.65
CA THR A 49 -13.65 5.80 -20.09
C THR A 49 -14.54 6.40 -19.02
N THR A 50 -14.04 6.54 -17.78
CA THR A 50 -14.79 7.11 -16.66
C THR A 50 -14.70 8.64 -16.65
N PRO A 51 -15.64 9.35 -16.02
CA PRO A 51 -15.64 10.81 -15.99
C PRO A 51 -14.58 11.40 -15.02
N PHE A 52 -13.88 10.56 -14.26
CA PHE A 52 -12.90 11.00 -13.25
C PHE A 52 -11.59 11.43 -13.89
N GLN A 53 -11.30 12.73 -13.85
CA GLN A 53 -10.11 13.34 -14.45
C GLN A 53 -9.10 13.79 -13.39
N THR A 54 -9.60 14.22 -12.22
CA THR A 54 -8.83 14.82 -11.14
C THR A 54 -9.20 14.19 -9.80
N PHE A 55 -8.39 14.45 -8.77
CA PHE A 55 -8.72 14.06 -7.40
C PHE A 55 -10.04 14.67 -6.90
N GLU A 56 -10.34 15.92 -7.27
CA GLU A 56 -11.56 16.61 -6.84
C GLU A 56 -12.84 15.92 -7.32
N ASP A 57 -12.80 15.22 -8.44
CA ASP A 57 -13.96 14.46 -8.93
C ASP A 57 -14.37 13.36 -7.93
N LEU A 58 -13.41 12.84 -7.15
CA LEU A 58 -13.66 11.83 -6.11
C LEU A 58 -14.49 12.38 -4.93
N LYS A 59 -14.52 13.69 -4.73
CA LYS A 59 -15.35 14.33 -3.69
C LYS A 59 -16.77 14.55 -4.18
N ASN A 60 -16.94 14.75 -5.47
CA ASN A 60 -18.22 15.13 -6.07
C ASN A 60 -19.08 13.94 -6.52
N GLN A 61 -18.46 12.83 -6.88
CA GLN A 61 -19.13 11.66 -7.42
C GLN A 61 -18.69 10.37 -6.73
N GLU A 62 -19.56 9.36 -6.71
CA GLU A 62 -19.25 8.02 -6.19
C GLU A 62 -18.25 7.31 -7.11
N PHE A 63 -17.08 6.94 -6.58
CA PHE A 63 -16.01 6.25 -7.29
C PHE A 63 -15.91 4.79 -6.86
N LEU A 64 -16.25 3.86 -7.76
CA LEU A 64 -16.27 2.42 -7.46
C LEU A 64 -14.88 1.80 -7.63
N VAL A 65 -14.39 1.12 -6.60
CA VAL A 65 -13.13 0.37 -6.62
C VAL A 65 -13.32 -1.03 -6.05
N GLY A 66 -12.47 -1.98 -6.45
CA GLY A 66 -12.50 -3.34 -5.94
C GLY A 66 -11.66 -3.52 -4.68
N GLY A 67 -12.23 -4.17 -3.67
CA GLY A 67 -11.57 -4.60 -2.44
C GLY A 67 -11.17 -6.07 -2.48
N THR A 68 -9.95 -6.37 -2.05
CA THR A 68 -9.38 -7.74 -2.09
C THR A 68 -9.28 -8.38 -0.70
N GLY A 69 -9.78 -7.71 0.32
CA GLY A 69 -9.89 -8.22 1.68
C GLY A 69 -9.75 -7.14 2.74
N PRO A 70 -10.33 -7.39 3.92
CA PRO A 70 -10.21 -6.49 5.05
C PRO A 70 -8.74 -6.31 5.43
N MET A 71 -8.35 -5.10 5.81
CA MET A 71 -6.96 -4.74 6.17
C MET A 71 -5.96 -4.73 4.98
N ILE A 72 -6.41 -4.97 3.75
CA ILE A 72 -5.61 -4.79 2.55
C ILE A 72 -5.77 -3.35 2.05
N ASP A 73 -4.72 -2.78 1.48
CA ASP A 73 -4.68 -1.38 1.04
C ASP A 73 -5.80 -1.04 0.04
N THR A 74 -6.20 -2.00 -0.80
CA THR A 74 -7.34 -1.83 -1.73
C THR A 74 -8.66 -1.48 -1.03
N GLU A 75 -8.77 -1.75 0.28
CA GLU A 75 -9.92 -1.37 1.11
C GLU A 75 -9.59 -0.28 2.12
N THR A 76 -8.39 -0.31 2.73
CA THR A 76 -8.03 0.64 3.78
C THR A 76 -7.72 2.02 3.23
N THR A 77 -6.99 2.13 2.12
CA THR A 77 -6.67 3.41 1.48
C THR A 77 -7.93 4.20 1.09
N PRO A 78 -8.91 3.63 0.36
CA PRO A 78 -10.17 4.31 0.06
C PRO A 78 -10.90 4.85 1.30
N ARG A 79 -10.95 4.04 2.37
CA ARG A 79 -11.61 4.46 3.63
C ARG A 79 -10.89 5.62 4.30
N ILE A 80 -9.55 5.61 4.30
CA ILE A 80 -8.73 6.70 4.84
C ILE A 80 -8.92 7.97 4.01
N LEU A 81 -8.89 7.89 2.68
CA LEU A 81 -9.13 9.04 1.81
C LEU A 81 -10.54 9.62 2.01
N ASN A 82 -11.55 8.77 2.17
CA ASN A 82 -12.91 9.22 2.49
C ASN A 82 -12.96 9.98 3.82
N ALA A 83 -12.33 9.43 4.87
CA ALA A 83 -12.34 10.02 6.20
C ALA A 83 -11.57 11.33 6.29
N LEU A 84 -10.38 11.39 5.68
CA LEU A 84 -9.46 12.52 5.85
C LEU A 84 -9.60 13.61 4.79
N LEU A 85 -10.05 13.25 3.58
CA LEU A 85 -10.10 14.16 2.43
C LEU A 85 -11.51 14.33 1.85
N GLY A 86 -12.52 13.69 2.45
CA GLY A 86 -13.93 13.83 2.05
C GLY A 86 -14.25 13.23 0.68
N THR A 87 -13.48 12.24 0.23
CA THR A 87 -13.79 11.54 -1.02
C THR A 87 -15.00 10.62 -0.88
N ARG A 88 -15.60 10.22 -1.99
CA ARG A 88 -16.79 9.36 -2.05
C ARG A 88 -16.45 8.04 -2.73
N ILE A 89 -15.36 7.40 -2.28
CA ILE A 89 -14.90 6.14 -2.82
C ILE A 89 -15.71 5.01 -2.19
N LYS A 90 -16.33 4.17 -3.01
CA LYS A 90 -17.08 2.99 -2.58
C LYS A 90 -16.32 1.73 -2.95
N VAL A 91 -16.04 0.93 -1.95
CA VAL A 91 -15.32 -0.33 -2.11
C VAL A 91 -16.32 -1.48 -2.34
N ILE A 92 -16.19 -2.15 -3.46
CA ILE A 92 -16.92 -3.39 -3.77
C ILE A 92 -16.01 -4.55 -3.36
N THR A 93 -16.39 -5.29 -2.33
CA THR A 93 -15.60 -6.37 -1.75
C THR A 93 -15.81 -7.70 -2.46
N GLY A 94 -14.90 -8.67 -2.21
CA GLY A 94 -15.05 -10.05 -2.68
C GLY A 94 -14.14 -10.43 -3.85
N TYR A 95 -13.32 -9.52 -4.35
CA TYR A 95 -12.30 -9.85 -5.34
C TYR A 95 -11.14 -10.64 -4.72
N LYS A 96 -10.64 -11.64 -5.44
CA LYS A 96 -9.55 -12.50 -4.93
C LYS A 96 -8.16 -11.85 -5.00
N GLY A 97 -8.01 -10.79 -5.80
CA GLY A 97 -6.75 -10.09 -5.97
C GLY A 97 -6.82 -8.95 -6.99
N THR A 98 -5.69 -8.25 -7.15
CA THR A 98 -5.58 -7.10 -8.07
C THR A 98 -5.80 -7.47 -9.54
N GLY A 99 -5.56 -8.72 -9.93
CA GLY A 99 -5.88 -9.21 -11.28
C GLY A 99 -7.38 -9.17 -11.55
N ASP A 100 -8.20 -9.65 -10.62
CA ASP A 100 -9.66 -9.66 -10.76
C ASP A 100 -10.23 -8.24 -10.76
N THR A 101 -9.71 -7.37 -9.88
CA THR A 101 -10.15 -5.97 -9.83
C THR A 101 -9.75 -5.19 -11.09
N SER A 102 -8.58 -5.47 -11.67
CA SER A 102 -8.17 -4.83 -12.94
C SER A 102 -9.04 -5.27 -14.11
N LEU A 103 -9.41 -6.56 -14.18
CA LEU A 103 -10.35 -7.05 -15.20
C LEU A 103 -11.74 -6.45 -15.05
N ALA A 104 -12.24 -6.31 -13.81
CA ALA A 104 -13.53 -5.66 -13.54
C ALA A 104 -13.50 -4.17 -13.93
N MET A 105 -12.39 -3.47 -13.70
CA MET A 105 -12.18 -2.09 -14.16
C MET A 105 -12.20 -2.00 -15.70
N GLU A 106 -11.49 -2.89 -16.38
CA GLU A 106 -11.45 -2.93 -17.86
C GLU A 106 -12.83 -3.18 -18.48
N ARG A 107 -13.69 -3.95 -17.79
CA ARG A 107 -15.07 -4.22 -18.20
C ARG A 107 -16.07 -3.11 -17.86
N GLY A 108 -15.61 -2.08 -17.13
CA GLY A 108 -16.47 -0.99 -16.68
C GLY A 108 -17.35 -1.31 -15.46
N GLU A 109 -17.09 -2.43 -14.77
CA GLU A 109 -17.77 -2.79 -13.52
C GLU A 109 -17.26 -1.95 -12.35
N LEU A 110 -15.99 -1.49 -12.43
CA LEU A 110 -15.35 -0.58 -11.50
C LEU A 110 -14.87 0.68 -12.25
N HIS A 111 -14.81 1.79 -11.53
CA HIS A 111 -14.31 3.04 -12.10
C HIS A 111 -12.78 3.10 -12.10
N GLY A 112 -12.12 2.34 -11.19
CA GLY A 112 -10.68 2.35 -11.06
C GLY A 112 -10.17 1.41 -9.99
N MET A 113 -8.92 1.65 -9.58
CA MET A 113 -8.23 0.91 -8.52
C MET A 113 -8.03 1.81 -7.30
N GLY A 114 -8.45 1.36 -6.12
CA GLY A 114 -8.41 2.15 -4.88
C GLY A 114 -7.03 2.29 -4.26
N ASP A 115 -6.16 1.37 -4.52
CA ASP A 115 -4.72 1.40 -4.22
C ASP A 115 -4.04 0.30 -5.03
N TRP A 116 -3.06 0.69 -5.81
CA TRP A 116 -2.20 -0.26 -6.50
C TRP A 116 -0.75 0.19 -6.37
N SER A 117 0.15 -0.74 -6.08
CA SER A 117 1.58 -0.45 -6.01
C SER A 117 2.06 0.11 -7.36
N TRP A 118 2.68 1.28 -7.33
CA TRP A 118 3.17 1.97 -8.53
C TRP A 118 4.16 1.13 -9.33
N SER A 119 5.10 0.46 -8.64
CA SER A 119 6.05 -0.44 -9.28
C SER A 119 5.35 -1.61 -9.97
N ASN A 120 4.34 -2.20 -9.32
CA ASN A 120 3.59 -3.31 -9.87
C ASN A 120 2.78 -2.92 -11.12
N VAL A 121 2.12 -1.75 -11.10
CA VAL A 121 1.33 -1.35 -12.26
C VAL A 121 2.23 -1.05 -13.46
N LYS A 122 3.39 -0.40 -13.26
CA LYS A 122 4.38 -0.16 -14.30
C LYS A 122 4.91 -1.47 -14.94
N THR A 123 5.16 -2.46 -14.09
CA THR A 123 5.76 -3.73 -14.54
C THR A 123 4.73 -4.66 -15.17
N ARG A 124 3.54 -4.78 -14.58
CA ARG A 124 2.53 -5.75 -15.03
C ARG A 124 1.61 -5.23 -16.12
N ARG A 125 1.40 -3.91 -16.15
CA ARG A 125 0.47 -3.24 -17.06
C ARG A 125 1.09 -2.00 -17.70
N PRO A 126 2.27 -2.12 -18.35
CA PRO A 126 2.90 -1.00 -19.05
C PRO A 126 2.00 -0.44 -20.17
N ASP A 127 1.11 -1.27 -20.72
CA ASP A 127 0.09 -0.89 -21.68
C ASP A 127 -0.88 0.18 -21.16
N TYR A 128 -1.14 0.23 -19.86
CA TYR A 128 -2.05 1.22 -19.28
C TYR A 128 -1.56 2.65 -19.44
N PHE A 129 -0.24 2.86 -19.33
CA PHE A 129 0.37 4.18 -19.49
C PHE A 129 0.70 4.49 -20.94
N ARG A 130 1.28 3.52 -21.66
CA ARG A 130 1.62 3.69 -23.08
C ARG A 130 0.38 4.06 -23.93
N ASP A 131 -0.74 3.42 -23.64
CA ASP A 131 -1.98 3.56 -24.40
C ASP A 131 -2.97 4.54 -23.72
N HIS A 132 -2.53 5.28 -22.71
CA HIS A 132 -3.33 6.25 -21.93
C HIS A 132 -4.66 5.69 -21.39
N LYS A 133 -4.67 4.41 -20.98
CA LYS A 133 -5.87 3.72 -20.48
C LYS A 133 -6.22 4.06 -19.03
N VAL A 134 -5.29 4.62 -18.28
CA VAL A 134 -5.51 5.01 -16.87
C VAL A 134 -5.01 6.42 -16.59
N ARG A 135 -5.61 7.05 -15.59
CA ARG A 135 -5.14 8.30 -14.97
C ARG A 135 -4.81 8.03 -13.52
N VAL A 136 -3.67 8.53 -13.07
CA VAL A 136 -3.31 8.53 -11.66
C VAL A 136 -3.94 9.77 -11.02
N LEU A 137 -4.88 9.57 -10.11
CA LEU A 137 -5.62 10.66 -9.47
C LEU A 137 -4.95 11.17 -8.18
N VAL A 138 -4.27 10.28 -7.45
CA VAL A 138 -3.55 10.61 -6.23
C VAL A 138 -2.46 9.58 -5.93
N GLN A 139 -1.37 10.06 -5.36
CA GLN A 139 -0.31 9.24 -4.77
C GLN A 139 -0.58 9.07 -3.26
N VAL A 140 -0.48 7.84 -2.78
CA VAL A 140 -0.64 7.49 -1.37
C VAL A 140 0.68 6.92 -0.86
N THR A 141 1.59 7.82 -0.56
CA THR A 141 2.98 7.52 -0.20
C THR A 141 3.51 8.58 0.78
N ALA A 142 4.53 8.22 1.56
CA ALA A 142 5.16 9.14 2.51
C ALA A 142 5.90 10.29 1.80
N GLU A 143 6.57 9.97 0.69
CA GLU A 143 7.28 10.92 -0.15
C GLU A 143 6.71 10.88 -1.57
N LYS A 144 6.63 12.04 -2.20
CA LYS A 144 6.13 12.16 -3.57
C LYS A 144 7.06 11.46 -4.55
N LEU A 145 6.46 10.70 -5.47
CA LEU A 145 7.21 9.99 -6.49
C LEU A 145 7.76 10.95 -7.54
N SER A 146 9.05 10.83 -7.86
CA SER A 146 9.70 11.59 -8.94
C SER A 146 9.10 11.31 -10.32
N ASP A 147 8.57 10.10 -10.52
CA ASP A 147 7.89 9.69 -11.77
C ASP A 147 6.52 10.38 -11.96
N LEU A 148 5.94 10.94 -10.91
CA LEU A 148 4.60 11.52 -10.88
C LEU A 148 4.59 12.94 -10.27
N PRO A 149 5.39 13.88 -10.79
CA PRO A 149 5.56 15.20 -10.17
C PRO A 149 4.27 16.02 -10.14
N ASP A 150 3.39 15.83 -11.13
CA ASP A 150 2.14 16.59 -11.28
C ASP A 150 0.94 15.94 -10.59
N VAL A 151 1.07 14.70 -10.12
CA VAL A 151 0.00 14.00 -9.41
C VAL A 151 -0.01 14.44 -7.94
N PRO A 152 -1.16 14.84 -7.39
CA PRO A 152 -1.23 15.26 -5.99
C PRO A 152 -0.89 14.11 -5.03
N SER A 153 -0.25 14.44 -3.91
CA SER A 153 -0.02 13.51 -2.81
C SER A 153 -1.11 13.65 -1.76
N ALA A 154 -1.67 12.53 -1.31
CA ALA A 154 -2.63 12.52 -0.21
C ALA A 154 -2.09 13.23 1.03
N ARG A 155 -0.78 13.06 1.31
CA ARG A 155 -0.11 13.68 2.45
C ARG A 155 -0.06 15.21 2.35
N GLU A 156 0.15 15.76 1.16
CA GLU A 156 0.16 17.21 0.92
C GLU A 156 -1.25 17.82 1.04
N MET A 157 -2.29 17.06 0.71
CA MET A 157 -3.67 17.52 0.76
C MET A 157 -4.29 17.52 2.16
N VAL A 158 -3.78 16.72 3.10
CA VAL A 158 -4.24 16.71 4.48
C VAL A 158 -3.64 17.92 5.21
N THR A 159 -4.45 18.94 5.48
CA THR A 159 -4.02 20.17 6.13
C THR A 159 -4.15 20.17 7.65
N ASN A 160 -5.08 19.40 8.19
CA ASN A 160 -5.26 19.22 9.63
C ASN A 160 -4.12 18.38 10.22
N GLU A 161 -3.53 18.84 11.32
CA GLU A 161 -2.35 18.21 11.91
C GLU A 161 -2.65 16.82 12.54
N GLU A 162 -3.80 16.67 13.18
CA GLU A 162 -4.20 15.37 13.77
C GLU A 162 -4.49 14.35 12.68
N ASP A 163 -5.20 14.74 11.64
CA ASP A 163 -5.46 13.90 10.47
C ASP A 163 -4.15 13.51 9.76
N ARG A 164 -3.18 14.42 9.71
CA ARG A 164 -1.86 14.15 9.13
C ARG A 164 -1.10 13.10 9.93
N LYS A 165 -1.15 13.13 11.27
CA LYS A 165 -0.56 12.09 12.12
C LYS A 165 -1.18 10.72 11.86
N VAL A 166 -2.50 10.66 11.69
CA VAL A 166 -3.21 9.42 11.32
C VAL A 166 -2.74 8.91 9.96
N LEU A 167 -2.67 9.80 8.97
CA LEU A 167 -2.19 9.44 7.63
C LEU A 167 -0.72 9.00 7.65
N ASP A 168 0.15 9.71 8.37
CA ASP A 168 1.58 9.39 8.49
C ASP A 168 1.79 8.01 9.14
N LEU A 169 0.98 7.66 10.15
CA LEU A 169 1.01 6.32 10.74
C LEU A 169 0.61 5.24 9.72
N PHE A 170 -0.38 5.51 8.87
CA PHE A 170 -0.76 4.60 7.80
C PHE A 170 0.32 4.52 6.72
N LEU A 171 0.90 5.64 6.31
CA LEU A 171 1.95 5.69 5.29
C LEU A 171 3.26 5.03 5.76
N ALA A 172 3.57 5.09 7.06
CA ALA A 172 4.74 4.41 7.62
C ALA A 172 4.76 2.90 7.35
N GLN A 173 3.59 2.27 7.24
CA GLN A 173 3.50 0.85 6.87
C GLN A 173 3.89 0.60 5.41
N LYS A 174 3.71 1.57 4.52
CA LYS A 174 4.09 1.45 3.11
C LYS A 174 5.62 1.51 2.92
N THR A 175 6.34 2.19 3.79
CA THR A 175 7.81 2.20 3.77
C THR A 175 8.41 0.85 4.18
N ALA A 176 7.69 0.07 5.01
CA ALA A 176 8.07 -1.28 5.40
C ALA A 176 7.20 -2.33 4.67
N ALA A 177 7.23 -2.31 3.34
CA ALA A 177 6.29 -3.07 2.52
C ALA A 177 6.52 -4.58 2.55
N ARG A 178 7.75 -5.01 2.68
CA ARG A 178 8.15 -6.43 2.71
C ARG A 178 9.18 -6.69 3.80
N PRO A 179 8.84 -6.49 5.08
CA PRO A 179 9.77 -6.69 6.18
C PRO A 179 10.06 -8.17 6.41
N ILE A 180 11.34 -8.46 6.64
CA ILE A 180 11.83 -9.79 7.01
C ILE A 180 12.24 -9.76 8.47
N ALA A 181 11.76 -10.73 9.23
CA ALA A 181 12.07 -10.87 10.64
C ALA A 181 12.35 -12.31 11.03
N ALA A 182 13.18 -12.46 12.06
CA ALA A 182 13.35 -13.71 12.79
C ALA A 182 12.56 -13.66 14.12
N PRO A 183 12.16 -14.80 14.69
CA PRO A 183 11.45 -14.85 15.96
C PRO A 183 12.30 -14.32 17.12
N PRO A 184 11.67 -13.97 18.26
CA PRO A 184 12.40 -13.60 19.47
C PRO A 184 13.34 -14.70 19.98
N GLY A 185 14.49 -14.31 20.54
CA GLY A 185 15.44 -15.22 21.19
C GLY A 185 16.41 -15.93 20.23
N VAL A 186 16.59 -15.41 19.00
CA VAL A 186 17.71 -15.83 18.12
C VAL A 186 19.01 -15.25 18.65
N PRO A 187 20.11 -16.01 18.70
CA PRO A 187 21.43 -15.53 19.15
C PRO A 187 21.94 -14.34 18.33
N ALA A 188 22.65 -13.42 18.97
CA ALA A 188 23.07 -12.17 18.36
C ALA A 188 24.04 -12.36 17.16
N ASP A 189 24.91 -13.36 17.24
CA ASP A 189 25.84 -13.74 16.16
C ASP A 189 25.09 -14.22 14.92
N ARG A 190 24.03 -15.01 15.11
CA ARG A 190 23.13 -15.45 14.03
C ARG A 190 22.38 -14.29 13.40
N LEU A 191 21.86 -13.37 14.21
CA LEU A 191 21.19 -12.17 13.69
C LEU A 191 22.13 -11.28 12.89
N LYS A 192 23.37 -11.13 13.35
CA LYS A 192 24.41 -10.39 12.61
C LYS A 192 24.66 -11.05 11.25
N ALA A 193 24.82 -12.37 11.22
CA ALA A 193 25.01 -13.12 9.98
C ALA A 193 23.82 -12.98 9.01
N LEU A 194 22.58 -13.07 9.52
CA LEU A 194 21.37 -12.92 8.72
C LEU A 194 21.24 -11.51 8.13
N ARG A 195 21.56 -10.47 8.88
CA ARG A 195 21.54 -9.09 8.38
C ARG A 195 22.60 -8.85 7.33
N ALA A 196 23.82 -9.31 7.56
CA ALA A 196 24.90 -9.20 6.58
C ALA A 196 24.58 -9.96 5.27
N ALA A 197 23.98 -11.15 5.37
CA ALA A 197 23.55 -11.90 4.20
C ALA A 197 22.39 -11.21 3.45
N PHE A 198 21.47 -10.55 4.18
CA PHE A 198 20.41 -9.76 3.58
C PHE A 198 20.95 -8.56 2.83
N GLU A 199 21.84 -7.77 3.44
CA GLU A 199 22.51 -6.62 2.83
C GLU A 199 23.24 -7.04 1.55
N ALA A 200 24.09 -8.07 1.62
CA ALA A 200 24.80 -8.59 0.45
C ALA A 200 23.86 -9.04 -0.68
N ALA A 201 22.71 -9.65 -0.35
CA ALA A 201 21.74 -10.11 -1.35
C ALA A 201 20.92 -8.96 -1.97
N THR A 202 20.87 -7.79 -1.34
CA THR A 202 20.10 -6.63 -1.82
C THR A 202 20.95 -5.55 -2.46
N ASP A 203 22.25 -5.53 -2.23
CA ASP A 203 23.21 -4.60 -2.87
C ASP A 203 23.49 -4.96 -4.34
N ASP A 204 23.28 -6.21 -4.73
CA ASP A 204 23.47 -6.71 -6.11
C ASP A 204 22.19 -6.60 -6.98
N ALA A 205 21.08 -6.01 -6.48
CA ALA A 205 19.79 -5.92 -7.14
C ALA A 205 19.43 -4.49 -7.54
#